data_81ba294cc720a251880629505e3ebe93
#
_entry.id   81ba294cc720a251880629505e3ebe93
#
_cell.length_a   1.000
_cell.length_b   1.000
_cell.length_c   1.000
_cell.angle_alpha   90.00
_cell.angle_beta   90.00
_cell.angle_gamma   90.00
#
_symmetry.space_group_name_H-M   'P 1'
#
loop_
_entity.id
_entity.type
_entity.pdbx_description
1 polymer ?
#
loop_
_entity_poly.entity_id
_entity_poly.type
_entity_poly.pdbx_seq_one_letter_code
_entity_poly.pdbx_strand_id
1 'polypeptide(L)'
;IGMTGYKDEAGKIQHEIGVYYVSKSNLGAGQKVGEFSDLSFLAPQNFESFIEKVKTLTLSQAEIDKLKAQREKEIDTSLVRLNNDIYKNEKGLGENDRVYLVAASIIATIGIPNEVPSLEKSELKSQSYKGGRDGDIIVGRIKAFLEKKGLPQDKKDLIINTLSSTLLTENINKVVNGESQLKRVFTKIVDDLGIYYKIGLTTDFTGKLFNEMYGWLGFSQDKRNDVVLTPSYVANLLVKLARVNKDSYVWDFATGSAGLLVAAMNEMLDDAKRTITSPDELAQKEIIIKAEQLLGLELL
;
A
#
# COMPACT_ATOMS: atom_id res chain seq x y z
N ILE A 1 18.85 -15.87 -11.48
CA ILE A 1 19.27 -14.72 -10.65
C ILE A 1 20.55 -14.18 -11.23
N GLY A 2 20.56 -12.92 -11.66
CA GLY A 2 21.77 -12.19 -12.08
C GLY A 2 22.19 -11.23 -10.96
N MET A 3 23.48 -11.09 -10.72
CA MET A 3 24.02 -10.12 -9.77
C MET A 3 25.04 -9.25 -10.50
N THR A 4 24.90 -7.94 -10.40
CA THR A 4 25.85 -6.97 -10.91
C THR A 4 26.38 -6.11 -9.76
N GLY A 5 27.66 -5.80 -9.79
CA GLY A 5 28.31 -4.88 -8.85
C GLY A 5 28.97 -3.74 -9.61
N TYR A 6 28.81 -2.51 -9.10
CA TYR A 6 29.46 -1.33 -9.65
C TYR A 6 29.93 -0.39 -8.54
N LYS A 7 30.86 0.50 -8.85
CA LYS A 7 31.24 1.59 -7.94
C LYS A 7 30.48 2.85 -8.34
N ASP A 8 29.82 3.46 -7.36
CA ASP A 8 29.21 4.77 -7.56
C ASP A 8 30.26 5.90 -7.65
N GLU A 9 29.82 7.11 -7.92
CA GLU A 9 30.69 8.29 -8.06
C GLU A 9 31.51 8.58 -6.79
N ALA A 10 31.08 8.13 -5.63
CA ALA A 10 31.79 8.22 -4.36
C ALA A 10 32.77 7.05 -4.12
N GLY A 11 32.89 6.12 -5.07
CA GLY A 11 33.75 4.94 -4.97
C GLY A 11 33.21 3.81 -4.10
N LYS A 12 31.96 3.91 -3.63
CA LYS A 12 31.29 2.89 -2.83
C LYS A 12 30.78 1.77 -3.73
N ILE A 13 31.01 0.51 -3.32
CA ILE A 13 30.51 -0.66 -4.04
C ILE A 13 29.01 -0.75 -3.84
N GLN A 14 28.28 -0.71 -4.93
CA GLN A 14 26.85 -0.99 -5.03
C GLN A 14 26.65 -2.33 -5.73
N HIS A 15 25.61 -3.05 -5.34
CA HIS A 15 25.23 -4.29 -6.02
C HIS A 15 23.72 -4.29 -6.25
N GLU A 16 23.36 -4.90 -7.34
CA GLU A 16 21.98 -5.07 -7.77
C GLU A 16 21.75 -6.53 -8.11
N ILE A 17 20.65 -7.07 -7.62
CA ILE A 17 20.25 -8.46 -7.84
C ILE A 17 19.01 -8.46 -8.71
N GLY A 18 19.17 -8.80 -9.99
CA GLY A 18 18.07 -9.04 -10.90
C GLY A 18 17.55 -10.46 -10.76
N VAL A 19 16.26 -10.62 -10.51
CA VAL A 19 15.60 -11.92 -10.47
C VAL A 19 14.69 -12.07 -11.68
N TYR A 20 14.86 -13.16 -12.42
CA TYR A 20 14.12 -13.45 -13.64
C TYR A 20 13.44 -14.81 -13.53
N TYR A 21 12.19 -14.87 -13.95
CA TYR A 21 11.47 -16.13 -14.14
C TYR A 21 11.66 -16.61 -15.57
N VAL A 22 12.05 -17.86 -15.73
CA VAL A 22 12.18 -18.53 -17.04
C VAL A 22 11.22 -19.71 -17.06
N SER A 23 10.24 -19.70 -17.95
CA SER A 23 9.29 -20.81 -18.07
C SER A 23 9.93 -22.01 -18.76
N LYS A 24 9.46 -23.21 -18.43
CA LYS A 24 9.89 -24.45 -19.13
C LYS A 24 9.56 -24.46 -20.62
N SER A 25 8.53 -23.70 -21.02
CA SER A 25 8.08 -23.58 -22.41
C SER A 25 8.84 -22.53 -23.21
N ASN A 26 9.58 -21.62 -22.55
CA ASN A 26 10.34 -20.56 -23.19
C ASN A 26 11.63 -20.29 -22.43
N LEU A 27 12.64 -21.12 -22.68
CA LEU A 27 13.94 -21.04 -22.00
C LEU A 27 14.81 -19.85 -22.45
N GLY A 28 14.41 -19.14 -23.49
CA GLY A 28 15.19 -18.02 -24.06
C GLY A 28 14.78 -16.62 -23.55
N ALA A 29 13.63 -16.48 -22.92
CA ALA A 29 13.09 -15.18 -22.49
C ALA A 29 12.78 -15.19 -20.98
N GLY A 30 13.66 -14.59 -20.20
CA GLY A 30 13.41 -14.37 -18.77
C GLY A 30 12.47 -13.18 -18.55
N GLN A 31 11.39 -13.38 -17.81
CA GLN A 31 10.54 -12.28 -17.34
C GLN A 31 11.09 -11.76 -16.02
N LYS A 32 11.36 -10.46 -15.93
CA LYS A 32 11.92 -9.84 -14.73
C LYS A 32 10.90 -9.88 -13.57
N VAL A 33 11.26 -10.52 -12.48
CA VAL A 33 10.48 -10.57 -11.25
C VAL A 33 10.66 -9.29 -10.44
N GLY A 34 11.89 -8.78 -10.39
CA GLY A 34 12.26 -7.56 -9.68
C GLY A 34 13.76 -7.37 -9.59
N GLU A 35 14.13 -6.18 -9.14
CA GLU A 35 15.48 -5.80 -8.72
C GLU A 35 15.52 -5.65 -7.21
N PHE A 36 16.57 -6.14 -6.60
CA PHE A 36 16.75 -6.17 -5.15
C PHE A 36 18.17 -5.71 -4.79
N SER A 37 18.29 -4.94 -3.73
CA SER A 37 19.59 -4.51 -3.21
C SER A 37 20.33 -5.60 -2.43
N ASP A 38 19.58 -6.58 -1.94
CA ASP A 38 20.08 -7.70 -1.14
C ASP A 38 19.18 -8.94 -1.29
N LEU A 39 19.48 -10.00 -0.57
CA LEU A 39 18.72 -11.25 -0.57
C LEU A 39 17.55 -11.29 0.43
N SER A 40 17.14 -10.14 0.98
CA SER A 40 16.06 -10.07 1.97
C SER A 40 14.70 -10.57 1.43
N PHE A 41 14.51 -10.57 0.11
CA PHE A 41 13.31 -11.16 -0.52
C PHE A 41 13.19 -12.67 -0.29
N LEU A 42 14.27 -13.37 0.05
CA LEU A 42 14.27 -14.79 0.41
C LEU A 42 14.09 -15.02 1.93
N ALA A 43 14.08 -13.97 2.74
CA ALA A 43 13.85 -14.11 4.17
C ALA A 43 12.42 -14.64 4.44
N PRO A 44 12.21 -15.45 5.49
CA PRO A 44 10.91 -16.08 5.75
C PRO A 44 9.72 -15.12 5.73
N GLN A 45 9.89 -13.90 6.25
CA GLN A 45 8.85 -12.87 6.29
C GLN A 45 8.50 -12.28 4.92
N ASN A 46 9.39 -12.39 3.93
CA ASN A 46 9.23 -11.82 2.60
C ASN A 46 9.01 -12.89 1.52
N PHE A 47 9.32 -14.14 1.85
CA PHE A 47 9.37 -15.24 0.88
C PHE A 47 8.01 -15.52 0.23
N GLU A 48 6.93 -15.54 1.01
CA GLU A 48 5.59 -15.75 0.43
C GLU A 48 5.22 -14.66 -0.57
N SER A 49 5.50 -13.40 -0.22
CA SER A 49 5.29 -12.24 -1.10
C SER A 49 6.11 -12.35 -2.40
N PHE A 50 7.35 -12.80 -2.30
CA PHE A 50 8.20 -13.04 -3.44
C PHE A 50 7.67 -14.16 -4.34
N ILE A 51 7.28 -15.30 -3.76
CA ILE A 51 6.69 -16.43 -4.49
C ILE A 51 5.40 -16.04 -5.18
N GLU A 52 4.56 -15.23 -4.57
CA GLU A 52 3.34 -14.71 -5.20
C GLU A 52 3.64 -13.86 -6.46
N LYS A 53 4.67 -13.01 -6.42
CA LYS A 53 5.12 -12.29 -7.62
C LYS A 53 5.53 -13.25 -8.74
N VAL A 54 6.30 -14.30 -8.41
CA VAL A 54 6.73 -15.30 -9.38
C VAL A 54 5.52 -16.05 -9.95
N LYS A 55 4.58 -16.47 -9.11
CA LYS A 55 3.35 -17.15 -9.55
C LYS A 55 2.54 -16.28 -10.51
N THR A 56 2.41 -14.99 -10.23
CA THR A 56 1.66 -14.06 -11.10
C THR A 56 2.21 -14.02 -12.52
N LEU A 57 3.51 -14.16 -12.71
CA LEU A 57 4.15 -14.24 -14.04
C LEU A 57 3.87 -15.54 -14.80
N THR A 58 3.37 -16.57 -14.13
CA THR A 58 3.10 -17.89 -14.73
C THR A 58 1.65 -18.11 -15.12
N LEU A 59 0.77 -17.17 -14.76
CA LEU A 59 -0.68 -17.33 -14.91
C LEU A 59 -1.17 -16.79 -16.25
N SER A 60 -2.18 -17.43 -16.80
CA SER A 60 -2.96 -16.87 -17.90
C SER A 60 -3.77 -15.65 -17.44
N GLN A 61 -4.18 -14.78 -18.38
CA GLN A 61 -4.99 -13.60 -18.06
C GLN A 61 -6.28 -13.98 -17.30
N ALA A 62 -6.93 -15.06 -17.68
CA ALA A 62 -8.14 -15.54 -17.01
C ALA A 62 -7.89 -15.97 -15.55
N GLU A 63 -6.73 -16.59 -15.28
CA GLU A 63 -6.32 -16.95 -13.91
C GLU A 63 -5.95 -15.73 -13.10
N ILE A 64 -5.30 -14.73 -13.71
CA ILE A 64 -5.00 -13.44 -13.06
C ILE A 64 -6.30 -12.74 -12.67
N ASP A 65 -7.28 -12.66 -13.56
CA ASP A 65 -8.58 -12.02 -13.30
C ASP A 65 -9.36 -12.75 -12.19
N LYS A 66 -9.32 -14.08 -12.19
CA LYS A 66 -9.92 -14.88 -11.11
C LYS A 66 -9.25 -14.64 -9.75
N LEU A 67 -7.92 -14.56 -9.73
CA LEU A 67 -7.17 -14.26 -8.50
C LEU A 67 -7.44 -12.83 -8.01
N LYS A 68 -7.53 -11.85 -8.93
CA LYS A 68 -7.91 -10.47 -8.58
C LYS A 68 -9.27 -10.45 -7.89
N ALA A 69 -10.29 -11.08 -8.50
CA ALA A 69 -11.63 -11.13 -7.93
C ALA A 69 -11.69 -11.85 -6.56
N GLN A 70 -10.95 -12.94 -6.41
CA GLN A 70 -10.84 -13.64 -5.13
C GLN A 70 -10.20 -12.74 -4.06
N ARG A 71 -9.10 -12.06 -4.36
CA ARG A 71 -8.43 -11.17 -3.43
C ARG A 71 -9.24 -9.95 -3.06
N GLU A 72 -10.02 -9.40 -3.99
CA GLU A 72 -10.97 -8.34 -3.68
C GLU A 72 -11.96 -8.76 -2.59
N LYS A 73 -12.50 -9.97 -2.71
CA LYS A 73 -13.40 -10.53 -1.71
C LYS A 73 -12.69 -10.80 -0.36
N GLU A 74 -11.45 -11.25 -0.41
CA GLU A 74 -10.62 -11.48 0.79
C GLU A 74 -10.33 -10.17 1.53
N ILE A 75 -10.04 -9.08 0.80
CA ILE A 75 -9.85 -7.74 1.38
C ILE A 75 -11.11 -7.29 2.13
N ASP A 76 -12.28 -7.35 1.48
CA ASP A 76 -13.55 -6.96 2.08
C ASP A 76 -13.83 -7.78 3.37
N THR A 77 -13.61 -9.09 3.31
CA THR A 77 -13.78 -9.98 4.46
C THR A 77 -12.79 -9.65 5.59
N SER A 78 -11.53 -9.37 5.25
CA SER A 78 -10.49 -9.04 6.24
C SER A 78 -10.76 -7.70 6.92
N LEU A 79 -11.22 -6.69 6.18
CA LEU A 79 -11.57 -5.37 6.72
C LEU A 79 -12.75 -5.47 7.70
N VAL A 80 -13.82 -6.17 7.33
CA VAL A 80 -14.98 -6.40 8.22
C VAL A 80 -14.57 -7.18 9.47
N ARG A 81 -13.77 -8.23 9.30
CA ARG A 81 -13.27 -9.04 10.41
C ARG A 81 -12.42 -8.21 11.38
N LEU A 82 -11.48 -7.44 10.85
CA LEU A 82 -10.59 -6.56 11.63
C LEU A 82 -11.39 -5.53 12.44
N ASN A 83 -12.36 -4.85 11.82
CA ASN A 83 -13.21 -3.90 12.52
C ASN A 83 -13.96 -4.55 13.66
N ASN A 84 -14.59 -5.71 13.41
CA ASN A 84 -15.34 -6.44 14.43
C ASN A 84 -14.43 -6.93 15.57
N ASP A 85 -13.21 -7.36 15.25
CA ASP A 85 -12.25 -7.81 16.28
C ASP A 85 -11.77 -6.65 17.15
N ILE A 86 -11.40 -5.52 16.54
CA ILE A 86 -11.01 -4.31 17.30
C ILE A 86 -12.18 -3.82 18.15
N TYR A 87 -13.39 -3.72 17.58
CA TYR A 87 -14.57 -3.25 18.29
C TYR A 87 -14.91 -4.11 19.52
N LYS A 88 -14.83 -5.44 19.39
CA LYS A 88 -15.20 -6.38 20.46
C LYS A 88 -14.11 -6.54 21.53
N ASN A 89 -12.87 -6.56 21.12
CA ASN A 89 -11.76 -6.99 21.96
C ASN A 89 -10.89 -5.84 22.47
N GLU A 90 -10.90 -4.66 21.81
CA GLU A 90 -10.09 -3.51 22.19
C GLU A 90 -10.98 -2.37 22.72
N LYS A 91 -11.27 -2.43 24.03
CA LYS A 91 -12.15 -1.45 24.69
C LYS A 91 -11.55 -0.04 24.72
N GLY A 92 -12.41 0.97 24.64
CA GLY A 92 -12.03 2.38 24.77
C GLY A 92 -11.53 3.02 23.48
N LEU A 93 -11.61 2.32 22.33
CA LEU A 93 -11.35 2.89 21.01
C LEU A 93 -12.65 3.32 20.34
N GLY A 94 -12.77 4.62 20.08
CA GLY A 94 -13.86 5.19 19.31
C GLY A 94 -13.78 4.83 17.82
N GLU A 95 -14.78 5.27 17.08
CA GLU A 95 -14.85 5.02 15.63
C GLU A 95 -13.68 5.70 14.89
N ASN A 96 -13.42 6.96 15.20
CA ASN A 96 -12.29 7.71 14.64
C ASN A 96 -10.93 7.08 15.01
N ASP A 97 -10.79 6.61 16.26
CA ASP A 97 -9.54 6.00 16.72
C ASP A 97 -9.19 4.78 15.88
N ARG A 98 -10.17 3.93 15.57
CA ARG A 98 -9.97 2.74 14.73
C ARG A 98 -9.49 3.10 13.33
N VAL A 99 -10.11 4.12 12.72
CA VAL A 99 -9.71 4.64 11.41
C VAL A 99 -8.28 5.18 11.44
N TYR A 100 -7.96 6.01 12.44
CA TYR A 100 -6.61 6.59 12.57
C TYR A 100 -5.55 5.55 12.85
N LEU A 101 -5.84 4.52 13.63
CA LEU A 101 -4.92 3.42 13.90
C LEU A 101 -4.63 2.59 12.65
N VAL A 102 -5.64 2.32 11.82
CA VAL A 102 -5.44 1.62 10.53
C VAL A 102 -4.60 2.47 9.59
N ALA A 103 -4.95 3.74 9.39
CA ALA A 103 -4.18 4.65 8.52
C ALA A 103 -2.72 4.80 8.98
N ALA A 104 -2.51 5.02 10.29
CA ALA A 104 -1.19 5.14 10.88
C ALA A 104 -0.34 3.87 10.70
N SER A 105 -0.93 2.70 10.92
CA SER A 105 -0.26 1.42 10.77
C SER A 105 0.18 1.18 9.33
N ILE A 106 -0.68 1.49 8.37
CA ILE A 106 -0.36 1.37 6.94
C ILE A 106 0.81 2.31 6.58
N ILE A 107 0.70 3.62 6.91
CA ILE A 107 1.74 4.60 6.58
C ILE A 107 3.09 4.21 7.22
N ALA A 108 3.08 3.79 8.48
CA ALA A 108 4.31 3.41 9.19
C ALA A 108 4.98 2.16 8.61
N THR A 109 4.20 1.26 7.99
CA THR A 109 4.70 -0.03 7.49
C THR A 109 4.93 -0.10 5.98
N ILE A 110 4.51 0.90 5.20
CA ILE A 110 4.82 0.95 3.76
C ILE A 110 6.33 1.17 3.53
N GLY A 111 6.93 2.11 4.27
CA GLY A 111 8.34 2.48 4.07
C GLY A 111 8.62 3.16 2.72
N ILE A 112 9.88 3.49 2.50
CA ILE A 112 10.42 3.97 1.22
C ILE A 112 11.72 3.22 0.99
N PRO A 113 11.89 2.47 -0.09
CA PRO A 113 13.11 1.71 -0.35
C PRO A 113 14.36 2.57 -0.21
N ASN A 114 15.36 2.08 0.49
CA ASN A 114 16.65 2.72 0.77
C ASN A 114 16.61 4.05 1.56
N GLU A 115 15.43 4.58 1.93
CA GLU A 115 15.31 5.85 2.64
C GLU A 115 14.61 5.73 3.99
N VAL A 116 13.44 5.09 4.03
CA VAL A 116 12.66 4.92 5.25
C VAL A 116 12.28 3.45 5.42
N PRO A 117 12.86 2.75 6.39
CA PRO A 117 12.53 1.33 6.59
C PRO A 117 11.06 1.17 7.02
N SER A 118 10.42 0.09 6.59
CA SER A 118 9.12 -0.34 7.09
C SER A 118 9.20 -0.57 8.61
N LEU A 119 8.18 -0.13 9.34
CA LEU A 119 8.12 -0.40 10.78
C LEU A 119 7.73 -1.86 11.02
N GLU A 120 8.57 -2.58 11.73
CA GLU A 120 8.32 -3.98 12.08
C GLU A 120 7.63 -4.10 13.45
N LYS A 121 6.77 -5.11 13.60
CA LYS A 121 6.06 -5.39 14.88
C LYS A 121 7.03 -5.56 16.06
N SER A 122 8.19 -6.10 15.80
CA SER A 122 9.25 -6.31 16.78
C SER A 122 9.90 -5.03 17.31
N GLU A 123 9.75 -3.91 16.63
CA GLU A 123 10.27 -2.59 17.06
C GLU A 123 9.39 -1.99 18.17
N LEU A 124 8.14 -2.36 18.25
CA LEU A 124 7.22 -1.93 19.30
C LEU A 124 7.51 -2.70 20.60
N LYS A 125 8.17 -2.05 21.55
CA LYS A 125 8.66 -2.68 22.80
C LYS A 125 7.75 -2.46 23.99
N SER A 126 6.64 -1.75 23.82
CA SER A 126 5.69 -1.40 24.89
C SER A 126 6.37 -0.74 26.08
N GLN A 127 7.22 0.25 25.80
CA GLN A 127 7.86 1.06 26.84
C GLN A 127 6.88 2.12 27.37
N SER A 128 7.00 2.47 28.66
CA SER A 128 6.13 3.44 29.32
C SER A 128 6.69 4.85 29.37
N TYR A 129 7.97 5.07 29.05
CA TYR A 129 8.56 6.40 29.08
C TYR A 129 8.30 7.18 27.79
N LYS A 130 8.14 8.50 27.93
CA LYS A 130 7.90 9.43 26.81
C LYS A 130 9.08 9.39 25.82
N GLY A 131 8.77 9.26 24.54
CA GLY A 131 9.75 9.09 23.45
C GLY A 131 10.08 7.62 23.11
N GLY A 132 9.72 6.67 23.99
CA GLY A 132 9.90 5.23 23.76
C GLY A 132 8.60 4.43 23.73
N ARG A 133 7.46 5.08 23.94
CA ARG A 133 6.14 4.43 23.80
C ARG A 133 5.91 3.97 22.37
N ASP A 134 5.09 2.96 22.20
CA ASP A 134 4.76 2.45 20.87
C ASP A 134 4.17 3.54 19.97
N GLY A 135 3.35 4.45 20.52
CA GLY A 135 2.84 5.61 19.80
C GLY A 135 3.94 6.58 19.34
N ASP A 136 4.94 6.83 20.17
CA ASP A 136 6.06 7.70 19.81
C ASP A 136 6.87 7.12 18.64
N ILE A 137 7.06 5.79 18.64
CA ILE A 137 7.76 5.06 17.57
C ILE A 137 6.98 5.14 16.25
N ILE A 138 5.66 4.86 16.28
CA ILE A 138 4.80 4.93 15.10
C ILE A 138 4.78 6.35 14.53
N VAL A 139 4.56 7.37 15.35
CA VAL A 139 4.57 8.79 14.93
C VAL A 139 5.91 9.18 14.34
N GLY A 140 7.01 8.75 14.94
CA GLY A 140 8.36 8.97 14.42
C GLY A 140 8.56 8.39 13.02
N ARG A 141 8.05 7.16 12.77
CA ARG A 141 8.12 6.51 11.45
C ARG A 141 7.26 7.23 10.41
N ILE A 142 6.04 7.65 10.79
CA ILE A 142 5.15 8.44 9.93
C ILE A 142 5.81 9.78 9.54
N LYS A 143 6.41 10.49 10.50
CA LYS A 143 7.15 11.74 10.22
C LYS A 143 8.25 11.52 9.18
N ALA A 144 9.10 10.52 9.40
CA ALA A 144 10.17 10.18 8.46
C ALA A 144 9.64 9.87 7.05
N PHE A 145 8.51 9.13 6.96
CA PHE A 145 7.87 8.83 5.68
C PHE A 145 7.36 10.09 4.98
N LEU A 146 6.62 10.95 5.69
CA LEU A 146 6.03 12.17 5.13
C LEU A 146 7.08 13.19 4.70
N GLU A 147 8.22 13.29 5.41
CA GLU A 147 9.33 14.16 5.02
C GLU A 147 9.88 13.84 3.63
N LYS A 148 9.85 12.56 3.24
CA LYS A 148 10.34 12.09 1.95
C LYS A 148 9.31 12.16 0.81
N LYS A 149 8.04 12.47 1.12
CA LYS A 149 6.95 12.48 0.13
C LYS A 149 6.72 13.81 -0.58
N GLY A 150 7.54 14.82 -0.33
CA GLY A 150 7.44 16.11 -1.02
C GLY A 150 6.11 16.86 -0.79
N LEU A 151 5.35 16.49 0.26
CA LEU A 151 4.10 17.16 0.60
C LEU A 151 4.34 18.56 1.18
N PRO A 152 3.43 19.53 0.97
CA PRO A 152 3.46 20.82 1.66
C PRO A 152 3.47 20.64 3.18
N GLN A 153 4.14 21.57 3.90
CA GLN A 153 4.36 21.45 5.35
C GLN A 153 3.04 21.43 6.14
N ASP A 154 2.09 22.28 5.77
CA ASP A 154 0.75 22.33 6.36
C ASP A 154 0.01 20.99 6.27
N LYS A 155 0.14 20.28 5.16
CA LYS A 155 -0.44 18.95 4.97
C LYS A 155 0.26 17.89 5.84
N LYS A 156 1.58 17.93 5.94
CA LYS A 156 2.35 17.05 6.85
C LYS A 156 1.91 17.25 8.30
N ASP A 157 1.84 18.51 8.72
CA ASP A 157 1.46 18.88 10.08
C ASP A 157 0.02 18.44 10.40
N LEU A 158 -0.90 18.63 9.46
CA LEU A 158 -2.28 18.16 9.60
C LEU A 158 -2.34 16.65 9.82
N ILE A 159 -1.69 15.86 8.98
CA ILE A 159 -1.66 14.40 9.09
C ILE A 159 -1.05 13.97 10.43
N ILE A 160 0.10 14.55 10.79
CA ILE A 160 0.81 14.22 12.04
C ILE A 160 -0.05 14.56 13.25
N ASN A 161 -0.64 15.75 13.30
CA ASN A 161 -1.48 16.19 14.43
C ASN A 161 -2.73 15.32 14.54
N THR A 162 -3.40 15.02 13.44
CA THR A 162 -4.58 14.17 13.41
C THR A 162 -4.28 12.78 13.95
N LEU A 163 -3.25 12.11 13.44
CA LEU A 163 -2.90 10.77 13.88
C LEU A 163 -2.33 10.74 15.30
N SER A 164 -1.57 11.77 15.69
CA SER A 164 -1.01 11.87 17.04
C SER A 164 -2.08 12.03 18.12
N SER A 165 -3.23 12.62 17.81
CA SER A 165 -4.33 12.76 18.75
C SER A 165 -4.80 11.42 19.32
N THR A 166 -4.74 10.35 18.55
CA THR A 166 -5.02 8.98 18.99
C THR A 166 -3.74 8.25 19.42
N LEU A 167 -2.70 8.23 18.59
CA LEU A 167 -1.49 7.44 18.83
C LEU A 167 -0.75 7.77 20.12
N LEU A 168 -0.81 9.02 20.58
CA LEU A 168 -0.11 9.48 21.78
C LEU A 168 -0.97 9.49 23.04
N THR A 169 -2.23 9.02 22.99
CA THR A 169 -3.08 8.94 24.18
C THR A 169 -2.49 7.95 25.19
N GLU A 170 -2.62 8.31 26.47
CA GLU A 170 -2.03 7.52 27.58
C GLU A 170 -2.64 6.12 27.65
N ASN A 171 -3.96 6.03 27.47
CA ASN A 171 -4.69 4.77 27.62
C ASN A 171 -4.18 3.66 26.70
N ILE A 172 -3.99 3.95 25.40
CA ILE A 172 -3.57 2.91 24.45
C ILE A 172 -2.07 2.59 24.52
N ASN A 173 -1.27 3.50 25.09
CA ASN A 173 0.16 3.30 25.32
C ASN A 173 0.46 2.66 26.68
N LYS A 174 -0.55 2.57 27.57
CA LYS A 174 -0.38 1.93 28.89
C LYS A 174 -0.02 0.46 28.72
N VAL A 175 1.06 0.06 29.37
CA VAL A 175 1.51 -1.33 29.36
C VAL A 175 0.70 -2.13 30.37
N VAL A 176 0.01 -3.17 29.91
CA VAL A 176 -0.76 -4.11 30.72
C VAL A 176 -0.31 -5.53 30.34
N ASN A 177 0.10 -6.31 31.31
CA ASN A 177 0.63 -7.67 31.06
C ASN A 177 1.81 -7.72 30.08
N GLY A 178 2.67 -6.70 30.10
CA GLY A 178 3.87 -6.63 29.27
C GLY A 178 3.66 -6.09 27.84
N GLU A 179 2.43 -5.68 27.49
CA GLU A 179 2.12 -5.19 26.16
C GLU A 179 1.17 -3.98 26.20
N SER A 180 1.38 -3.02 25.28
CA SER A 180 0.44 -1.90 25.09
C SER A 180 -0.76 -2.31 24.23
N GLN A 181 -1.90 -1.67 24.43
CA GLN A 181 -3.06 -1.86 23.55
C GLN A 181 -2.72 -1.45 22.10
N LEU A 182 -1.95 -0.38 21.94
CA LEU A 182 -1.52 0.10 20.61
C LEU A 182 -0.73 -0.95 19.85
N LYS A 183 0.22 -1.64 20.51
CA LYS A 183 0.99 -2.72 19.87
C LYS A 183 0.08 -3.89 19.45
N ARG A 184 -0.88 -4.30 20.29
CA ARG A 184 -1.83 -5.35 19.91
C ARG A 184 -2.65 -4.98 18.69
N VAL A 185 -3.22 -3.76 18.68
CA VAL A 185 -4.02 -3.27 17.54
C VAL A 185 -3.16 -3.15 16.28
N PHE A 186 -1.97 -2.57 16.38
CA PHE A 186 -1.01 -2.48 15.27
C PHE A 186 -0.70 -3.88 14.70
N THR A 187 -0.43 -4.84 15.56
CA THR A 187 -0.14 -6.22 15.15
C THR A 187 -1.30 -6.83 14.37
N LYS A 188 -2.53 -6.69 14.87
CA LYS A 188 -3.74 -7.16 14.16
C LYS A 188 -3.90 -6.53 12.79
N ILE A 189 -3.71 -5.21 12.69
CA ILE A 189 -3.80 -4.47 11.43
C ILE A 189 -2.75 -4.99 10.43
N VAL A 190 -1.51 -5.13 10.87
CA VAL A 190 -0.42 -5.59 9.99
C VAL A 190 -0.62 -7.05 9.56
N ASP A 191 -1.10 -7.92 10.45
CA ASP A 191 -1.35 -9.32 10.14
C ASP A 191 -2.54 -9.50 9.18
N ASP A 192 -3.62 -8.74 9.37
CA ASP A 192 -4.82 -8.86 8.54
C ASP A 192 -4.72 -8.12 7.21
N LEU A 193 -4.05 -6.96 7.16
CA LEU A 193 -4.03 -6.09 5.99
C LEU A 193 -2.67 -6.00 5.30
N GLY A 194 -1.57 -6.32 5.99
CA GLY A 194 -0.20 -6.10 5.51
C GLY A 194 0.08 -6.73 4.16
N ILE A 195 -0.45 -7.91 3.90
CA ILE A 195 -0.31 -8.60 2.63
C ILE A 195 -0.90 -7.81 1.45
N TYR A 196 -1.98 -7.07 1.66
CA TYR A 196 -2.70 -6.39 0.58
C TYR A 196 -2.03 -5.10 0.13
N TYR A 197 -1.45 -4.32 1.04
CA TYR A 197 -0.81 -3.05 0.68
C TYR A 197 0.71 -3.13 0.47
N LYS A 198 1.39 -4.14 1.04
CA LYS A 198 2.84 -4.32 0.85
C LYS A 198 3.20 -4.94 -0.51
N ILE A 199 2.34 -5.76 -1.08
CA ILE A 199 2.64 -6.50 -2.33
C ILE A 199 2.43 -5.63 -3.58
N GLY A 200 1.89 -4.42 -3.46
CA GLY A 200 1.66 -3.53 -4.61
C GLY A 200 0.67 -4.14 -5.61
N LEU A 201 -0.34 -4.83 -5.11
CA LEU A 201 -1.40 -5.40 -5.91
C LEU A 201 -2.17 -4.28 -6.64
N THR A 202 -2.48 -4.54 -7.90
CA THR A 202 -3.26 -3.68 -8.79
C THR A 202 -4.75 -3.61 -8.43
N THR A 203 -5.10 -3.98 -7.21
CA THR A 203 -6.45 -3.91 -6.67
C THR A 203 -6.66 -2.55 -6.04
N ASP A 204 -7.84 -1.99 -6.16
CA ASP A 204 -8.24 -0.74 -5.48
C ASP A 204 -8.38 -1.00 -3.95
N PHE A 205 -7.26 -1.36 -3.31
CA PHE A 205 -7.21 -1.55 -1.86
C PHE A 205 -7.57 -0.26 -1.13
N THR A 206 -7.08 0.87 -1.61
CA THR A 206 -7.30 2.18 -0.97
C THR A 206 -8.77 2.56 -1.01
N GLY A 207 -9.45 2.41 -2.14
CA GLY A 207 -10.89 2.69 -2.24
C GLY A 207 -11.72 1.74 -1.38
N LYS A 208 -11.41 0.44 -1.36
CA LYS A 208 -12.08 -0.53 -0.49
C LYS A 208 -11.86 -0.25 0.98
N LEU A 209 -10.61 0.02 1.37
CA LEU A 209 -10.25 0.41 2.73
C LEU A 209 -11.04 1.67 3.15
N PHE A 210 -11.06 2.69 2.30
CA PHE A 210 -11.76 3.94 2.59
C PHE A 210 -13.28 3.70 2.74
N ASN A 211 -13.91 2.95 1.86
CA ASN A 211 -15.33 2.63 1.93
C ASN A 211 -15.70 1.93 3.25
N GLU A 212 -14.91 0.93 3.65
CA GLU A 212 -15.11 0.24 4.93
C GLU A 212 -14.86 1.16 6.12
N MET A 213 -13.76 1.89 6.14
CA MET A 213 -13.43 2.84 7.21
C MET A 213 -14.49 3.95 7.34
N TYR A 214 -15.03 4.41 6.23
CA TYR A 214 -16.12 5.37 6.21
C TYR A 214 -17.39 4.78 6.86
N GLY A 215 -17.68 3.50 6.60
CA GLY A 215 -18.73 2.75 7.29
C GLY A 215 -18.53 2.66 8.80
N TRP A 216 -17.29 2.65 9.28
CA TRP A 216 -16.96 2.60 10.71
C TRP A 216 -17.22 3.89 11.45
N LEU A 217 -17.25 5.04 10.76
CA LEU A 217 -17.43 6.38 11.36
C LEU A 217 -18.86 6.67 11.79
N GLY A 218 -19.78 5.71 11.72
CA GLY A 218 -21.15 5.84 12.27
C GLY A 218 -21.97 6.98 11.69
N PHE A 219 -21.57 7.56 10.56
CA PHE A 219 -22.31 8.62 9.90
C PHE A 219 -23.74 8.19 9.59
N SER A 220 -24.73 9.09 9.85
CA SER A 220 -26.10 8.87 9.41
C SER A 220 -26.15 8.58 7.91
N GLN A 221 -27.16 7.83 7.46
CA GLN A 221 -27.31 7.49 6.04
C GLN A 221 -27.28 8.73 5.14
N ASP A 222 -27.79 9.87 5.61
CA ASP A 222 -27.79 11.13 4.85
C ASP A 222 -26.36 11.67 4.63
N LYS A 223 -25.47 11.56 5.62
CA LYS A 223 -24.04 11.93 5.47
C LYS A 223 -23.23 10.91 4.67
N ARG A 224 -23.66 9.65 4.61
CA ARG A 224 -23.04 8.64 3.73
C ARG A 224 -23.32 8.90 2.26
N ASN A 225 -24.40 9.58 1.94
CA ASN A 225 -24.78 9.91 0.57
C ASN A 225 -23.94 11.06 -0.03
N ASP A 226 -23.28 11.87 0.82
CA ASP A 226 -22.47 13.01 0.36
C ASP A 226 -21.07 12.62 -0.16
N VAL A 227 -20.56 11.44 0.20
CA VAL A 227 -19.26 10.90 -0.29
C VAL A 227 -19.47 9.49 -0.82
N VAL A 228 -19.88 9.40 -2.08
CA VAL A 228 -19.99 8.10 -2.76
C VAL A 228 -18.75 7.86 -3.59
N LEU A 229 -17.92 6.92 -3.15
CA LEU A 229 -16.79 6.47 -3.97
C LEU A 229 -17.29 5.64 -5.14
N THR A 230 -16.74 5.90 -6.31
CA THR A 230 -17.05 5.16 -7.53
C THR A 230 -16.66 3.69 -7.36
N PRO A 231 -17.60 2.74 -7.47
CA PRO A 231 -17.27 1.31 -7.40
C PRO A 231 -16.23 0.93 -8.46
N SER A 232 -15.29 0.06 -8.12
CA SER A 232 -14.19 -0.33 -9.01
C SER A 232 -14.65 -0.87 -10.36
N TYR A 233 -15.75 -1.62 -10.40
CA TYR A 233 -16.32 -2.14 -11.65
C TYR A 233 -16.87 -1.02 -12.55
N VAL A 234 -17.41 0.06 -11.98
CA VAL A 234 -17.87 1.25 -12.73
C VAL A 234 -16.66 2.00 -13.26
N ALA A 235 -15.66 2.24 -12.43
CA ALA A 235 -14.42 2.90 -12.85
C ALA A 235 -13.75 2.14 -14.02
N ASN A 236 -13.62 0.82 -13.91
CA ASN A 236 -13.08 -0.04 -14.98
C ASN A 236 -13.93 0.02 -16.26
N LEU A 237 -15.26 0.05 -16.14
CA LEU A 237 -16.14 0.18 -17.29
C LEU A 237 -15.95 1.53 -18.00
N LEU A 238 -15.89 2.63 -17.24
CA LEU A 238 -15.66 3.97 -17.79
C LEU A 238 -14.33 4.08 -18.53
N VAL A 239 -13.26 3.57 -17.95
CA VAL A 239 -11.92 3.55 -18.52
C VAL A 239 -11.89 2.78 -19.86
N LYS A 240 -12.56 1.62 -19.92
CA LYS A 240 -12.66 0.84 -21.15
C LYS A 240 -13.52 1.51 -22.21
N LEU A 241 -14.64 2.12 -21.83
CA LEU A 241 -15.49 2.89 -22.77
C LEU A 241 -14.75 4.11 -23.32
N ALA A 242 -13.94 4.78 -22.50
CA ALA A 242 -13.08 5.89 -22.92
C ALA A 242 -11.88 5.44 -23.78
N ARG A 243 -11.65 4.11 -23.93
CA ARG A 243 -10.53 3.52 -24.68
C ARG A 243 -9.17 4.02 -24.18
N VAL A 244 -9.03 4.15 -22.87
CA VAL A 244 -7.76 4.51 -22.22
C VAL A 244 -6.69 3.50 -22.61
N ASN A 245 -5.50 3.99 -22.98
CA ASN A 245 -4.35 3.20 -23.39
C ASN A 245 -3.07 3.84 -22.87
N LYS A 246 -1.92 3.21 -23.09
CA LYS A 246 -0.61 3.65 -22.58
C LYS A 246 -0.23 5.10 -22.90
N ASP A 247 -0.80 5.66 -23.96
CA ASP A 247 -0.48 7.03 -24.43
C ASP A 247 -1.52 8.07 -24.00
N SER A 248 -2.56 7.65 -23.27
CA SER A 248 -3.61 8.54 -22.77
C SER A 248 -3.09 9.43 -21.63
N TYR A 249 -3.64 10.65 -21.53
CA TYR A 249 -3.55 11.52 -20.35
C TYR A 249 -4.92 11.56 -19.69
N VAL A 250 -4.98 11.23 -18.40
CA VAL A 250 -6.25 11.13 -17.67
C VAL A 250 -6.26 12.14 -16.53
N TRP A 251 -7.26 13.01 -16.55
CA TRP A 251 -7.45 14.05 -15.56
C TRP A 251 -8.79 13.85 -14.86
N ASP A 252 -8.77 13.89 -13.54
CA ASP A 252 -9.95 13.80 -12.69
C ASP A 252 -9.99 14.99 -11.74
N PHE A 253 -10.94 15.89 -11.95
CA PHE A 253 -11.05 17.14 -11.20
C PHE A 253 -11.89 17.03 -9.92
N ALA A 254 -12.40 15.84 -9.62
CA ALA A 254 -13.12 15.50 -8.39
C ALA A 254 -12.71 14.08 -7.97
N THR A 255 -11.41 13.90 -7.77
CA THR A 255 -10.78 12.56 -7.75
C THR A 255 -11.14 11.70 -6.54
N GLY A 256 -11.65 12.30 -5.46
CA GLY A 256 -11.96 11.61 -4.23
C GLY A 256 -10.78 10.73 -3.77
N SER A 257 -11.00 9.43 -3.64
CA SER A 257 -9.95 8.45 -3.31
C SER A 257 -9.05 8.06 -4.49
N ALA A 258 -9.17 8.72 -5.63
CA ALA A 258 -8.47 8.42 -6.88
C ALA A 258 -8.83 7.06 -7.54
N GLY A 259 -9.96 6.45 -7.21
CA GLY A 259 -10.37 5.15 -7.74
C GLY A 259 -10.44 5.11 -9.27
N LEU A 260 -10.90 6.18 -9.91
CA LEU A 260 -10.96 6.30 -11.37
C LEU A 260 -9.56 6.39 -11.99
N LEU A 261 -8.67 7.18 -11.38
CA LEU A 261 -7.27 7.30 -11.83
C LEU A 261 -6.49 5.99 -11.66
N VAL A 262 -6.75 5.25 -10.58
CA VAL A 262 -6.15 3.91 -10.36
C VAL A 262 -6.63 2.93 -11.43
N ALA A 263 -7.92 2.92 -11.77
CA ALA A 263 -8.45 2.09 -12.85
C ALA A 263 -7.81 2.45 -14.21
N ALA A 264 -7.68 3.76 -14.50
CA ALA A 264 -7.02 4.25 -15.71
C ALA A 264 -5.54 3.84 -15.75
N MET A 265 -4.81 4.03 -14.68
CA MET A 265 -3.40 3.62 -14.56
C MET A 265 -3.22 2.13 -14.86
N ASN A 266 -4.08 1.29 -14.29
CA ASN A 266 -4.01 -0.15 -14.51
C ASN A 266 -4.21 -0.53 -15.98
N GLU A 267 -5.22 0.06 -16.66
CA GLU A 267 -5.45 -0.18 -18.09
C GLU A 267 -4.29 0.31 -18.95
N MET A 268 -3.70 1.47 -18.62
CA MET A 268 -2.52 2.02 -19.32
C MET A 268 -1.30 1.11 -19.15
N LEU A 269 -1.04 0.61 -17.94
CA LEU A 269 0.05 -0.31 -17.66
C LEU A 269 -0.15 -1.67 -18.35
N ASP A 270 -1.38 -2.19 -18.36
CA ASP A 270 -1.71 -3.43 -19.05
C ASP A 270 -1.59 -3.29 -20.57
N ASP A 271 -1.97 -2.14 -21.13
CA ASP A 271 -1.77 -1.85 -22.55
C ASP A 271 -0.28 -1.71 -22.90
N ALA A 272 0.52 -1.02 -22.08
CA ALA A 272 1.97 -0.91 -22.26
C ALA A 272 2.62 -2.30 -22.28
N LYS A 273 2.27 -3.19 -21.36
CA LYS A 273 2.77 -4.57 -21.31
C LYS A 273 2.40 -5.41 -22.53
N ARG A 274 1.23 -5.15 -23.13
CA ARG A 274 0.78 -5.85 -24.35
C ARG A 274 1.47 -5.36 -25.61
N THR A 275 1.86 -4.08 -25.66
CA THR A 275 2.27 -3.41 -26.89
C THR A 275 3.77 -3.12 -26.96
N ILE A 276 4.45 -3.02 -25.83
CA ILE A 276 5.89 -2.74 -25.76
C ILE A 276 6.63 -4.05 -25.49
N THR A 277 7.54 -4.40 -26.40
CA THR A 277 8.33 -5.65 -26.33
C THR A 277 9.70 -5.45 -25.67
N SER A 278 10.25 -4.23 -25.70
CA SER A 278 11.53 -3.91 -25.06
C SER A 278 11.35 -3.73 -23.54
N PRO A 279 12.08 -4.46 -22.69
CA PRO A 279 11.99 -4.31 -21.24
C PRO A 279 12.36 -2.91 -20.75
N ASP A 280 13.38 -2.28 -21.34
CA ASP A 280 13.83 -0.94 -20.94
C ASP A 280 12.81 0.13 -21.33
N GLU A 281 12.24 0.02 -22.53
CA GLU A 281 11.19 0.92 -23.00
C GLU A 281 9.91 0.76 -22.15
N LEU A 282 9.55 -0.46 -21.78
CA LEU A 282 8.43 -0.73 -20.89
C LEU A 282 8.65 -0.11 -19.51
N ALA A 283 9.82 -0.27 -18.93
CA ALA A 283 10.14 0.32 -17.62
C ALA A 283 10.07 1.85 -17.65
N GLN A 284 10.59 2.49 -18.70
CA GLN A 284 10.46 3.94 -18.88
C GLN A 284 9.00 4.35 -19.05
N LYS A 285 8.21 3.62 -19.84
CA LYS A 285 6.79 3.93 -20.05
C LYS A 285 5.98 3.79 -18.76
N GLU A 286 6.25 2.80 -17.93
CA GLU A 286 5.60 2.65 -16.63
C GLU A 286 5.88 3.84 -15.69
N ILE A 287 7.10 4.40 -15.72
CA ILE A 287 7.47 5.60 -14.96
C ILE A 287 6.67 6.80 -15.47
N ILE A 288 6.64 7.03 -16.78
CA ILE A 288 5.92 8.14 -17.41
C ILE A 288 4.41 8.07 -17.08
N ILE A 289 3.79 6.91 -17.21
CA ILE A 289 2.37 6.70 -16.86
C ILE A 289 2.11 7.16 -15.42
N LYS A 290 2.93 6.72 -14.47
CA LYS A 290 2.73 6.99 -13.04
C LYS A 290 3.05 8.42 -12.63
N ALA A 291 4.02 9.05 -13.29
CA ALA A 291 4.53 10.36 -12.89
C ALA A 291 3.90 11.53 -13.65
N GLU A 292 3.47 11.35 -14.91
CA GLU A 292 3.16 12.44 -15.79
C GLU A 292 1.77 12.37 -16.45
N GLN A 293 1.21 11.16 -16.62
CA GLN A 293 -0.01 10.97 -17.41
C GLN A 293 -1.31 10.98 -16.60
N LEU A 294 -1.22 11.07 -15.28
CA LEU A 294 -2.37 11.05 -14.38
C LEU A 294 -2.41 12.32 -13.52
N LEU A 295 -3.52 13.01 -13.51
CA LEU A 295 -3.74 14.20 -12.70
C LEU A 295 -5.06 14.08 -11.94
N GLY A 296 -5.01 14.17 -10.61
CA GLY A 296 -6.16 14.25 -9.72
C GLY A 296 -6.20 15.56 -8.97
N LEU A 297 -7.36 16.18 -8.90
CA LEU A 297 -7.64 17.34 -8.05
C LEU A 297 -8.79 16.99 -7.11
N GLU A 298 -8.67 17.38 -5.84
CA GLU A 298 -9.72 17.24 -4.84
C GLU A 298 -9.79 18.50 -3.99
N LEU A 299 -11.02 18.97 -3.74
CA LEU A 299 -11.33 20.05 -2.80
C LEU A 299 -11.75 19.39 -1.47
N LEU A 300 -10.90 19.42 -0.48
CA LEU A 300 -11.22 19.01 0.90
C LEU A 300 -11.65 20.21 1.72
#